data_a865a3ae73900ac7ad7a02881ae99a1b
#
_entry.id   a865a3ae73900ac7ad7a02881ae99a1b
#
_cell.length_a   1.000
_cell.length_b   1.000
_cell.length_c   1.000
_cell.angle_alpha   90.00
_cell.angle_beta   90.00
_cell.angle_gamma   90.00
#
_symmetry.space_group_name_H-M   'P 1'
#
loop_
_entity.id
_entity.type
_entity.pdbx_description
1 polymer ?
#
loop_
_entity_poly.entity_id
_entity_poly.type
_entity_poly.pdbx_seq_one_letter_code
_entity_poly.pdbx_strand_id
1 'polypeptide(L)'
;MILGMPLGRIIGLHVGWRITFLSIGIFAALTLIYMAFRLPRVPSRGGFSPRKLPALLRQKGVVGLYIFTLLISTSYYIGYSYIEPFMKQVAGMRDSLVTTTLMIYGGAGFLGSIAFSRYYNRNRKRFISVIVAIMSVCLLLLTPISGSWVTLIAVCALWGLAATAYNVAMQS
;
A
#
# COMPACT_ATOMS: atom_id res chain seq x y z
N MET A 1 -5.25 -5.18 -2.20
CA MET A 1 -5.12 -3.71 -2.22
C MET A 1 -5.32 -3.09 -3.61
N ILE A 2 -4.93 -3.74 -4.71
CA ILE A 2 -4.94 -3.18 -6.07
C ILE A 2 -6.34 -2.72 -6.51
N LEU A 3 -7.35 -3.53 -6.32
CA LEU A 3 -8.72 -3.24 -6.77
C LEU A 3 -9.62 -2.62 -5.69
N GLY A 4 -9.21 -2.66 -4.42
CA GLY A 4 -10.07 -2.23 -3.30
C GLY A 4 -10.45 -0.76 -3.37
N MET A 5 -9.49 0.13 -3.65
CA MET A 5 -9.75 1.57 -3.72
C MET A 5 -10.60 1.96 -4.92
N PRO A 6 -10.29 1.54 -6.17
CA PRO A 6 -11.14 1.83 -7.32
C PRO A 6 -12.56 1.27 -7.19
N LEU A 7 -12.70 0.01 -6.74
CA LEU A 7 -14.01 -0.61 -6.54
C LEU A 7 -14.82 0.08 -5.45
N GLY A 8 -14.21 0.34 -4.30
CA GLY A 8 -14.85 1.06 -3.21
C GLY A 8 -15.32 2.45 -3.63
N ARG A 9 -14.50 3.15 -4.45
CA ARG A 9 -14.86 4.46 -5.00
C ARG A 9 -16.04 4.38 -5.98
N ILE A 10 -16.02 3.43 -6.92
CA ILE A 10 -17.12 3.25 -7.90
C ILE A 10 -18.43 2.95 -7.16
N ILE A 11 -18.43 2.02 -6.22
CA ILE A 11 -19.61 1.67 -5.44
C ILE A 11 -20.07 2.89 -4.60
N GLY A 12 -19.12 3.60 -3.97
CA GLY A 12 -19.41 4.78 -3.16
C GLY A 12 -20.05 5.92 -3.94
N LEU A 13 -19.62 6.16 -5.18
CA LEU A 13 -20.17 7.21 -6.05
C LEU A 13 -21.56 6.87 -6.60
N HIS A 14 -21.83 5.60 -6.93
CA HIS A 14 -23.10 5.20 -7.57
C HIS A 14 -24.17 4.75 -6.58
N VAL A 15 -23.80 4.11 -5.48
CA VAL A 15 -24.73 3.45 -4.55
C VAL A 15 -24.63 4.00 -3.13
N GLY A 16 -23.59 4.76 -2.84
CA GLY A 16 -23.37 5.40 -1.55
C GLY A 16 -22.43 4.63 -0.61
N TRP A 17 -21.87 5.39 0.34
CA TRP A 17 -20.86 4.88 1.26
C TRP A 17 -21.35 3.75 2.18
N ARG A 18 -22.63 3.77 2.56
CA ARG A 18 -23.23 2.74 3.44
C ARG A 18 -23.17 1.35 2.81
N ILE A 19 -23.49 1.26 1.52
CA ILE A 19 -23.46 -0.01 0.79
C ILE A 19 -22.01 -0.48 0.55
N THR A 20 -21.09 0.45 0.37
CA THR A 20 -19.66 0.11 0.29
C THR A 20 -19.18 -0.58 1.57
N PHE A 21 -19.49 -0.01 2.75
CA PHE A 21 -19.13 -0.64 4.02
C PHE A 21 -19.85 -1.96 4.26
N LEU A 22 -21.13 -2.04 3.92
CA LEU A 22 -21.92 -3.27 4.04
C LEU A 22 -21.34 -4.40 3.18
N SER A 23 -20.98 -4.11 1.91
CA SER A 23 -20.37 -5.09 1.01
C SER A 23 -19.03 -5.60 1.52
N ILE A 24 -18.17 -4.71 2.03
CA ILE A 24 -16.90 -5.10 2.67
C ILE A 24 -17.16 -6.00 3.87
N GLY A 25 -18.14 -5.64 4.73
CA GLY A 25 -18.54 -6.43 5.89
C GLY A 25 -19.01 -7.84 5.52
N ILE A 26 -19.86 -7.94 4.49
CA ILE A 26 -20.36 -9.24 3.99
C ILE A 26 -19.19 -10.08 3.46
N PHE A 27 -18.31 -9.51 2.63
CA PHE A 27 -17.12 -10.23 2.13
C PHE A 27 -16.21 -10.71 3.25
N ALA A 28 -15.98 -9.87 4.26
CA ALA A 28 -15.18 -10.24 5.42
C ALA A 28 -15.83 -11.39 6.22
N ALA A 29 -17.15 -11.33 6.44
CA ALA A 29 -17.89 -12.39 7.12
C ALA A 29 -17.86 -13.72 6.35
N LEU A 30 -18.08 -13.68 5.03
CA LEU A 30 -17.99 -14.87 4.18
C LEU A 30 -16.59 -15.48 4.19
N THR A 31 -15.56 -14.63 4.13
CA THR A 31 -14.16 -15.09 4.21
C THR A 31 -13.86 -15.72 5.56
N LEU A 32 -14.33 -15.12 6.66
CA LEU A 32 -14.18 -15.67 8.00
C LEU A 32 -14.84 -17.05 8.14
N ILE A 33 -16.08 -17.16 7.65
CA ILE A 33 -16.83 -18.44 7.66
C ILE A 33 -16.08 -19.49 6.83
N TYR A 34 -15.64 -19.14 5.61
CA TYR A 34 -14.88 -20.03 4.76
C TYR A 34 -13.58 -20.51 5.44
N MET A 35 -12.83 -19.58 6.05
CA MET A 35 -11.61 -19.91 6.79
C MET A 35 -11.89 -20.82 7.99
N ALA A 36 -12.96 -20.56 8.75
CA ALA A 36 -13.31 -21.38 9.91
C ALA A 36 -13.57 -22.85 9.53
N PHE A 37 -14.15 -23.11 8.35
CA PHE A 37 -14.41 -24.47 7.88
C PHE A 37 -13.24 -25.13 7.14
N ARG A 38 -12.37 -24.35 6.51
CA ARG A 38 -11.33 -24.89 5.62
C ARG A 38 -9.91 -24.81 6.19
N LEU A 39 -9.64 -23.99 7.22
CA LEU A 39 -8.29 -23.93 7.77
C LEU A 39 -8.03 -25.18 8.65
N PRO A 40 -7.02 -25.98 8.31
CA PRO A 40 -6.57 -27.04 9.19
C PRO A 40 -5.95 -26.44 10.46
N ARG A 41 -6.11 -27.10 11.58
CA ARG A 41 -5.45 -26.71 12.83
C ARG A 41 -3.94 -26.87 12.65
N VAL A 42 -3.24 -25.78 12.42
CA VAL A 42 -1.77 -25.78 12.34
C VAL A 42 -1.23 -25.62 13.75
N PRO A 43 -0.39 -26.53 14.24
CA PRO A 43 0.25 -26.39 15.55
C PRO A 43 1.13 -25.15 15.54
N SER A 44 0.92 -24.25 16.49
CA SER A 44 1.72 -23.02 16.66
C SER A 44 3.17 -23.39 16.99
N ARG A 45 4.06 -23.28 16.04
CA ARG A 45 5.50 -23.41 16.25
C ARG A 45 6.07 -22.10 16.79
N GLY A 46 6.11 -21.98 18.10
CA GLY A 46 6.72 -20.83 18.77
C GLY A 46 5.76 -19.65 18.96
N GLY A 47 5.03 -19.63 20.06
CA GLY A 47 4.22 -18.48 20.45
C GLY A 47 5.09 -17.26 20.75
N PHE A 48 4.62 -16.07 20.36
CA PHE A 48 5.18 -14.81 20.78
C PHE A 48 5.16 -14.73 22.32
N SER A 49 6.34 -14.68 22.95
CA SER A 49 6.45 -14.49 24.38
C SER A 49 6.62 -13.01 24.69
N PRO A 50 5.64 -12.34 25.32
CA PRO A 50 5.74 -10.93 25.70
C PRO A 50 6.97 -10.62 26.59
N ARG A 51 7.44 -11.62 27.34
CA ARG A 51 8.64 -11.50 28.20
C ARG A 51 9.93 -11.27 27.43
N LYS A 52 9.99 -11.65 26.13
CA LYS A 52 11.15 -11.41 25.26
C LYS A 52 11.15 -10.03 24.63
N LEU A 53 10.04 -9.30 24.69
CA LEU A 53 9.91 -7.96 24.09
C LEU A 53 10.94 -6.95 24.61
N PRO A 54 11.18 -6.82 25.94
CA PRO A 54 12.18 -5.88 26.47
C PRO A 54 13.61 -6.18 25.99
N ALA A 55 13.93 -7.46 25.82
CA ALA A 55 15.24 -7.88 25.32
C ALA A 55 15.43 -7.52 23.83
N LEU A 56 14.38 -7.64 23.02
CA LEU A 56 14.37 -7.23 21.61
C LEU A 56 14.50 -5.69 21.48
N LEU A 57 13.79 -4.93 22.31
CA LEU A 57 13.84 -3.47 22.34
C LEU A 57 15.18 -2.90 22.85
N ARG A 58 16.02 -3.71 23.47
CA ARG A 58 17.40 -3.33 23.81
C ARG A 58 18.38 -3.43 22.63
N GLN A 59 18.02 -4.15 21.58
CA GLN A 59 18.86 -4.29 20.39
C GLN A 59 18.71 -3.07 19.49
N LYS A 60 19.70 -2.20 19.40
CA LYS A 60 19.69 -0.96 18.59
C LYS A 60 19.30 -1.19 17.13
N GLY A 61 19.74 -2.31 16.52
CA GLY A 61 19.39 -2.66 15.14
C GLY A 61 17.91 -2.98 14.96
N VAL A 62 17.30 -3.68 15.92
CA VAL A 62 15.87 -4.03 15.89
C VAL A 62 15.02 -2.77 16.06
N VAL A 63 15.38 -1.92 17.04
CA VAL A 63 14.69 -0.63 17.26
C VAL A 63 14.80 0.26 16.03
N GLY A 64 15.98 0.37 15.42
CA GLY A 64 16.18 1.13 14.18
C GLY A 64 15.29 0.63 13.04
N LEU A 65 15.16 -0.69 12.88
CA LEU A 65 14.28 -1.28 11.87
C LEU A 65 12.80 -0.97 12.15
N TYR A 66 12.36 -1.05 13.40
CA TYR A 66 10.98 -0.70 13.77
C TYR A 66 10.66 0.77 13.51
N ILE A 67 11.55 1.69 13.92
CA ILE A 67 11.38 3.13 13.66
C ILE A 67 11.33 3.39 12.15
N PHE A 68 12.25 2.81 11.38
CA PHE A 68 12.30 2.94 9.94
C PHE A 68 10.99 2.46 9.29
N THR A 69 10.51 1.27 9.66
CA THR A 69 9.25 0.71 9.14
C THR A 69 8.06 1.59 9.52
N LEU A 70 8.01 2.09 10.76
CA LEU A 70 6.95 2.97 11.23
C LEU A 70 6.92 4.28 10.44
N LEU A 71 8.06 4.94 10.25
CA LEU A 71 8.14 6.20 9.51
C LEU A 71 7.70 6.03 8.05
N ILE A 72 8.19 4.99 7.36
CA ILE A 72 7.82 4.75 5.96
C ILE A 72 6.36 4.35 5.84
N SER A 73 5.86 3.48 6.71
CA SER A 73 4.45 3.10 6.68
C SER A 73 3.55 4.30 6.94
N THR A 74 3.89 5.16 7.88
CA THR A 74 3.13 6.39 8.16
C THR A 74 3.14 7.32 6.94
N SER A 75 4.31 7.58 6.35
CA SER A 75 4.41 8.40 5.12
C SER A 75 3.59 7.81 3.97
N TYR A 76 3.65 6.49 3.80
CA TYR A 76 2.87 5.79 2.78
C TYR A 76 1.36 5.97 2.99
N TYR A 77 0.86 5.72 4.22
CA TYR A 77 -0.57 5.84 4.51
C TYR A 77 -1.08 7.27 4.43
N ILE A 78 -0.28 8.26 4.83
CA ILE A 78 -0.61 9.68 4.64
C ILE A 78 -0.75 9.97 3.14
N GLY A 79 0.26 9.67 2.33
CA GLY A 79 0.21 9.88 0.89
C GLY A 79 -0.98 9.16 0.24
N TYR A 80 -1.22 7.90 0.62
CA TYR A 80 -2.33 7.09 0.11
C TYR A 80 -3.71 7.66 0.47
N SER A 81 -3.88 8.20 1.68
CA SER A 81 -5.15 8.79 2.12
C SER A 81 -5.45 10.13 1.45
N TYR A 82 -4.39 10.90 1.15
CA TYR A 82 -4.55 12.23 0.59
C TYR A 82 -4.44 12.31 -0.94
N ILE A 83 -4.07 11.23 -1.63
CA ILE A 83 -3.88 11.25 -3.08
C ILE A 83 -5.17 11.56 -3.84
N GLU A 84 -6.32 11.02 -3.42
CA GLU A 84 -7.61 11.30 -4.06
C GLU A 84 -8.08 12.74 -3.83
N PRO A 85 -8.13 13.28 -2.58
CA PRO A 85 -8.40 14.69 -2.35
C PRO A 85 -7.44 15.62 -3.10
N PHE A 86 -6.16 15.29 -3.17
CA PHE A 86 -5.16 16.06 -3.91
C PHE A 86 -5.49 16.13 -5.40
N MET A 87 -5.78 15.00 -6.03
CA MET A 87 -6.15 14.96 -7.44
C MET A 87 -7.42 15.77 -7.75
N LYS A 88 -8.40 15.77 -6.84
CA LYS A 88 -9.66 16.50 -7.01
C LYS A 88 -9.53 18.00 -6.72
N GLN A 89 -8.96 18.34 -5.58
CA GLN A 89 -8.98 19.71 -5.05
C GLN A 89 -7.82 20.56 -5.55
N VAL A 90 -6.63 19.96 -5.73
CA VAL A 90 -5.42 20.68 -6.15
C VAL A 90 -5.20 20.57 -7.66
N ALA A 91 -5.26 19.35 -8.20
CA ALA A 91 -5.06 19.13 -9.64
C ALA A 91 -6.32 19.31 -10.49
N GLY A 92 -7.51 19.54 -9.87
CA GLY A 92 -8.76 19.80 -10.57
C GLY A 92 -9.24 18.67 -11.50
N MET A 93 -8.85 17.42 -11.21
CA MET A 93 -9.14 16.28 -12.06
C MET A 93 -10.62 15.88 -11.96
N ARG A 94 -11.21 15.51 -13.10
CA ARG A 94 -12.56 14.93 -13.15
C ARG A 94 -12.61 13.56 -12.47
N ASP A 95 -13.76 13.19 -11.92
CA ASP A 95 -13.95 11.93 -11.19
C ASP A 95 -13.54 10.69 -12.00
N SER A 96 -13.82 10.67 -13.31
CA SER A 96 -13.42 9.58 -14.20
C SER A 96 -11.90 9.45 -14.30
N LEU A 97 -11.17 10.56 -14.42
CA LEU A 97 -9.71 10.56 -14.49
C LEU A 97 -9.09 10.12 -13.15
N VAL A 98 -9.65 10.55 -12.02
CA VAL A 98 -9.20 10.11 -10.70
C VAL A 98 -9.36 8.60 -10.57
N THR A 99 -10.52 8.05 -10.95
CA THR A 99 -10.76 6.59 -10.92
C THR A 99 -9.78 5.85 -11.82
N THR A 100 -9.56 6.33 -13.05
CA THR A 100 -8.59 5.75 -13.99
C THR A 100 -7.17 5.78 -13.41
N THR A 101 -6.77 6.90 -12.80
CA THR A 101 -5.44 7.03 -12.17
C THR A 101 -5.27 6.04 -11.03
N LEU A 102 -6.28 5.84 -10.19
CA LEU A 102 -6.25 4.85 -9.11
C LEU A 102 -6.21 3.41 -9.63
N MET A 103 -6.85 3.13 -10.77
CA MET A 103 -6.73 1.83 -11.44
C MET A 103 -5.32 1.61 -11.98
N ILE A 104 -4.72 2.63 -12.61
CA ILE A 104 -3.33 2.57 -13.10
C ILE A 104 -2.36 2.40 -11.93
N TYR A 105 -2.55 3.14 -10.84
CA TYR A 105 -1.78 2.99 -9.60
C TYR A 105 -1.82 1.55 -9.08
N GLY A 106 -3.01 0.95 -8.99
CA GLY A 106 -3.19 -0.44 -8.57
C GLY A 106 -2.56 -1.43 -9.55
N GLY A 107 -2.77 -1.25 -10.87
CA GLY A 107 -2.18 -2.09 -11.91
C GLY A 107 -0.65 -2.03 -11.93
N ALA A 108 -0.08 -0.84 -11.77
CA ALA A 108 1.37 -0.67 -11.63
C ALA A 108 1.92 -1.40 -10.40
N GLY A 109 1.13 -1.51 -9.32
CA GLY A 109 1.49 -2.30 -8.15
C GLY A 109 1.71 -3.79 -8.46
N PHE A 110 1.00 -4.36 -9.43
CA PHE A 110 1.25 -5.73 -9.88
C PHE A 110 2.66 -5.87 -10.49
N LEU A 111 3.09 -4.89 -11.29
CA LEU A 111 4.46 -4.84 -11.81
C LEU A 111 5.49 -4.68 -10.69
N GLY A 112 5.16 -3.95 -9.63
CA GLY A 112 5.98 -3.84 -8.42
C GLY A 112 6.24 -5.18 -7.73
N SER A 113 5.22 -6.03 -7.66
CA SER A 113 5.34 -7.40 -7.13
C SER A 113 6.26 -8.27 -8.00
N ILE A 114 6.18 -8.15 -9.32
CA ILE A 114 7.08 -8.85 -10.26
C ILE A 114 8.52 -8.34 -10.09
N ALA A 115 8.71 -7.03 -10.01
CA ALA A 115 10.02 -6.44 -9.78
C ALA A 115 10.65 -6.93 -8.46
N PHE A 116 9.86 -7.04 -7.39
CA PHE A 116 10.30 -7.63 -6.14
C PHE A 116 10.80 -9.06 -6.35
N SER A 117 10.00 -9.94 -6.94
CA SER A 117 10.37 -11.35 -7.12
C SER A 117 11.67 -11.54 -7.93
N ARG A 118 11.96 -10.62 -8.85
CA ARG A 118 13.13 -10.70 -9.75
C ARG A 118 14.39 -10.08 -9.15
N TYR A 119 14.28 -8.98 -8.43
CA TYR A 119 15.44 -8.17 -8.02
C TYR A 119 15.76 -8.22 -6.52
N TYR A 120 14.79 -8.53 -5.64
CA TYR A 120 14.98 -8.50 -4.20
C TYR A 120 16.09 -9.43 -3.70
N ASN A 121 16.15 -10.66 -4.20
CA ASN A 121 17.13 -11.66 -3.76
C ASN A 121 18.58 -11.33 -4.16
N ARG A 122 18.78 -10.48 -5.16
CA ARG A 122 20.13 -10.13 -5.65
C ARG A 122 20.84 -9.17 -4.69
N ASN A 123 20.15 -8.17 -4.16
CA ASN A 123 20.71 -7.22 -3.19
C ASN A 123 19.59 -6.51 -2.40
N ARG A 124 19.15 -7.11 -1.28
CA ARG A 124 18.05 -6.64 -0.44
C ARG A 124 18.19 -5.18 0.00
N LYS A 125 19.38 -4.79 0.49
CA LYS A 125 19.62 -3.43 0.97
C LYS A 125 19.47 -2.41 -0.14
N ARG A 126 20.10 -2.64 -1.28
CA ARG A 126 20.03 -1.73 -2.43
C ARG A 126 18.60 -1.64 -2.98
N PHE A 127 17.90 -2.75 -3.06
CA PHE A 127 16.51 -2.79 -3.53
C PHE A 127 15.60 -1.94 -2.66
N ILE A 128 15.64 -2.13 -1.33
CA ILE A 128 14.83 -1.35 -0.37
C ILE A 128 15.20 0.13 -0.45
N SER A 129 16.49 0.48 -0.47
CA SER A 129 16.92 1.89 -0.55
C SER A 129 16.44 2.57 -1.83
N VAL A 130 16.52 1.90 -2.98
CA VAL A 130 16.05 2.45 -4.27
C VAL A 130 14.54 2.65 -4.25
N ILE A 131 13.77 1.68 -3.74
CA ILE A 131 12.32 1.79 -3.67
C ILE A 131 11.87 2.92 -2.75
N VAL A 132 12.49 3.05 -1.58
CA VAL A 132 12.19 4.13 -0.64
C VAL A 132 12.55 5.49 -1.26
N ALA A 133 13.67 5.59 -1.96
CA ALA A 133 14.05 6.80 -2.68
C ALA A 133 13.02 7.16 -3.77
N ILE A 134 12.58 6.19 -4.57
CA ILE A 134 11.53 6.40 -5.58
C ILE A 134 10.24 6.88 -4.92
N MET A 135 9.78 6.24 -3.83
CA MET A 135 8.58 6.66 -3.11
C MET A 135 8.69 8.10 -2.63
N SER A 136 9.84 8.46 -2.02
CA SER A 136 10.07 9.83 -1.51
C SER A 136 10.08 10.86 -2.64
N VAL A 137 10.77 10.56 -3.75
CA VAL A 137 10.82 11.44 -4.92
C VAL A 137 9.42 11.61 -5.53
N CYS A 138 8.64 10.53 -5.66
CA CYS A 138 7.27 10.61 -6.17
C CYS A 138 6.40 11.55 -5.31
N LEU A 139 6.46 11.43 -3.99
CA LEU A 139 5.69 12.29 -3.09
C LEU A 139 6.12 13.77 -3.19
N LEU A 140 7.41 14.04 -3.29
CA LEU A 140 7.93 15.41 -3.47
C LEU A 140 7.53 16.02 -4.82
N LEU A 141 7.44 15.19 -5.87
CA LEU A 141 7.07 15.65 -7.21
C LEU A 141 5.57 15.90 -7.38
N LEU A 142 4.70 15.38 -6.50
CA LEU A 142 3.25 15.58 -6.63
C LEU A 142 2.88 17.07 -6.67
N THR A 143 3.45 17.89 -5.81
CA THR A 143 3.13 19.33 -5.73
C THR A 143 3.55 20.10 -6.99
N PRO A 144 4.80 20.05 -7.47
CA PRO A 144 5.21 20.83 -8.65
C PRO A 144 4.59 20.33 -9.96
N ILE A 145 4.11 19.08 -10.01
CA ILE A 145 3.55 18.45 -11.24
C ILE A 145 2.02 18.58 -11.30
N SER A 146 1.38 19.15 -10.28
CA SER A 146 -0.09 19.27 -10.19
C SER A 146 -0.75 19.94 -11.40
N GLY A 147 -0.03 20.75 -12.16
CA GLY A 147 -0.52 21.42 -13.37
C GLY A 147 -0.66 20.53 -14.62
N SER A 148 -0.12 19.30 -14.60
CA SER A 148 -0.19 18.38 -15.75
C SER A 148 -0.73 17.02 -15.31
N TRP A 149 -1.95 16.70 -15.72
CA TRP A 149 -2.61 15.43 -15.38
C TRP A 149 -1.89 14.20 -15.94
N VAL A 150 -1.21 14.30 -17.08
CA VAL A 150 -0.47 13.17 -17.68
C VAL A 150 0.75 12.81 -16.82
N THR A 151 1.53 13.80 -16.43
CA THR A 151 2.70 13.59 -15.57
C THR A 151 2.29 13.12 -14.16
N LEU A 152 1.17 13.61 -13.66
CA LEU A 152 0.60 13.16 -12.39
C LEU A 152 0.24 11.67 -12.41
N ILE A 153 -0.41 11.20 -13.49
CA ILE A 153 -0.74 9.77 -13.68
C ILE A 153 0.54 8.92 -13.70
N ALA A 154 1.57 9.37 -14.42
CA ALA A 154 2.84 8.65 -14.51
C ALA A 154 3.55 8.54 -13.15
N VAL A 155 3.57 9.63 -12.37
CA VAL A 155 4.14 9.66 -11.02
C VAL A 155 3.33 8.76 -10.07
N CYS A 156 2.00 8.79 -10.14
CA CYS A 156 1.14 7.90 -9.36
C CYS A 156 1.39 6.42 -9.70
N ALA A 157 1.54 6.08 -10.98
CA ALA A 157 1.87 4.72 -11.41
C ALA A 157 3.22 4.25 -10.84
N LEU A 158 4.25 5.10 -10.94
CA LEU A 158 5.58 4.80 -10.40
C LEU A 158 5.54 4.64 -8.87
N TRP A 159 4.77 5.49 -8.19
CA TRP A 159 4.57 5.38 -6.75
C TRP A 159 3.83 4.09 -6.37
N GLY A 160 2.79 3.69 -7.10
CA GLY A 160 2.05 2.44 -6.89
C GLY A 160 2.95 1.19 -7.05
N LEU A 161 3.81 1.19 -8.07
CA LEU A 161 4.82 0.15 -8.28
C LEU A 161 5.76 0.06 -7.08
N ALA A 162 6.36 1.19 -6.67
CA ALA A 162 7.31 1.24 -5.58
C ALA A 162 6.66 0.87 -4.22
N ALA A 163 5.45 1.37 -3.97
CA ALA A 163 4.71 1.09 -2.74
C ALA A 163 4.38 -0.39 -2.58
N THR A 164 3.95 -1.06 -3.66
CA THR A 164 3.66 -2.50 -3.61
C THR A 164 4.93 -3.31 -3.44
N ALA A 165 6.01 -2.98 -4.16
CA ALA A 165 7.29 -3.64 -4.01
C ALA A 165 7.86 -3.50 -2.58
N TYR A 166 7.68 -2.33 -1.95
CA TYR A 166 8.04 -2.09 -0.54
C TYR A 166 7.20 -2.96 0.41
N ASN A 167 5.87 -2.97 0.25
CA ASN A 167 4.98 -3.75 1.11
C ASN A 167 5.30 -5.25 1.07
N VAL A 168 5.58 -5.80 -0.12
CA VAL A 168 5.97 -7.21 -0.27
C VAL A 168 7.35 -7.46 0.36
N ALA A 169 8.29 -6.53 0.21
CA ALA A 169 9.62 -6.65 0.80
C ALA A 169 9.60 -6.62 2.34
N MET A 170 8.67 -5.90 2.96
CA MET A 170 8.52 -5.85 4.42
C MET A 170 7.85 -7.09 5.01
N GLN A 171 7.15 -7.88 4.20
CA GLN A 171 6.47 -9.11 4.62
C GLN A 171 7.30 -10.38 4.39
N SER A 172 8.45 -10.27 3.73
CA SER A 172 9.36 -11.38 3.39
C SER A 172 10.59 -11.42 4.30
#